data_910f2552700eb79a6f4d555e12011793
#
_entry.id   910f2552700eb79a6f4d555e12011793
#
_cell.length_a   1.000
_cell.length_b   1.000
_cell.length_c   1.000
_cell.angle_alpha   90.00
_cell.angle_beta   90.00
_cell.angle_gamma   90.00
#
_symmetry.space_group_name_H-M   'P 1'
#
loop_
_entity.id
_entity.type
_entity.pdbx_description
1 polymer ?
#
loop_
_entity_poly.entity_id
_entity_poly.type
_entity_poly.pdbx_seq_one_letter_code
_entity_poly.pdbx_strand_id
1 'polypeptide(L)'
;VEPDKRVTAAVSLISVLQQAQSEAATAGAACTDLAYAIRRLVRGLASPRDGARQGFGAALVELLVTFPKEVTVESVLTLMEESMQLQGSMKGPEERDMLFGRVFTCAAVIRSARLATLAAKPRAALVERLVKELLFCLGKKTFLQELGTVILCELLRQRPAVELLAEAVRAGHERGPDRDEDDEGGVGGGGDVEVVA
;
A
#
# COMPACT_ATOMS: atom_id res chain seq x y z
N VAL A 1 -19.61 11.51 16.30
CA VAL A 1 -20.64 10.70 15.61
C VAL A 1 -20.53 9.29 16.12
N GLU A 2 -21.65 8.71 16.56
CA GLU A 2 -21.71 7.35 17.09
C GLU A 2 -21.28 6.31 16.06
N PRO A 3 -20.62 5.22 16.46
CA PRO A 3 -20.16 4.15 15.55
C PRO A 3 -21.27 3.62 14.64
N ASP A 4 -22.47 3.40 15.18
CA ASP A 4 -23.62 2.86 14.45
C ASP A 4 -24.08 3.77 13.30
N LYS A 5 -24.04 5.10 13.50
CA LYS A 5 -24.39 6.04 12.43
C LYS A 5 -23.40 6.02 11.27
N ARG A 6 -22.11 5.74 11.55
CA ARG A 6 -21.08 5.60 10.51
C ARG A 6 -21.27 4.35 9.68
N VAL A 7 -21.59 3.24 10.34
CA VAL A 7 -21.89 1.96 9.66
C VAL A 7 -23.15 2.10 8.80
N THR A 8 -24.22 2.66 9.35
CA THR A 8 -25.46 2.90 8.60
C THR A 8 -25.23 3.76 7.37
N ALA A 9 -24.44 4.85 7.51
CA ALA A 9 -24.11 5.71 6.38
C ALA A 9 -23.27 4.98 5.30
N ALA A 10 -22.32 4.14 5.71
CA ALA A 10 -21.55 3.32 4.77
C ALA A 10 -22.43 2.32 4.01
N VAL A 11 -23.32 1.61 4.71
CA VAL A 11 -24.28 0.68 4.09
C VAL A 11 -25.19 1.40 3.09
N SER A 12 -25.75 2.55 3.48
CA SER A 12 -26.59 3.37 2.58
C SER A 12 -25.83 3.83 1.34
N LEU A 13 -24.60 4.29 1.49
CA LEU A 13 -23.74 4.67 0.38
C LEU A 13 -23.53 3.51 -0.59
N ILE A 14 -23.17 2.34 -0.08
CA ILE A 14 -22.93 1.15 -0.92
C ILE A 14 -24.20 0.75 -1.68
N SER A 15 -25.37 0.76 -1.03
CA SER A 15 -26.64 0.43 -1.69
C SER A 15 -26.96 1.40 -2.85
N VAL A 16 -26.77 2.69 -2.66
CA VAL A 16 -26.94 3.70 -3.72
C VAL A 16 -25.98 3.48 -4.88
N LEU A 17 -24.70 3.18 -4.57
CA LEU A 17 -23.69 2.93 -5.58
C LEU A 17 -23.95 1.64 -6.37
N GLN A 18 -24.48 0.59 -5.72
CA GLN A 18 -24.89 -0.65 -6.40
C GLN A 18 -26.02 -0.38 -7.42
N GLN A 19 -26.99 0.42 -7.04
CA GLN A 19 -28.05 0.82 -7.96
C GLN A 19 -27.50 1.63 -9.12
N ALA A 20 -26.72 2.68 -8.86
CA ALA A 20 -26.12 3.52 -9.89
C ALA A 20 -25.22 2.72 -10.86
N GLN A 21 -24.43 1.76 -10.33
CA GLN A 21 -23.59 0.90 -11.16
C GLN A 21 -24.43 -0.05 -12.04
N SER A 22 -25.53 -0.57 -11.52
CA SER A 22 -26.42 -1.45 -12.28
C SER A 22 -27.14 -0.71 -13.42
N GLU A 23 -27.50 0.53 -13.20
CA GLU A 23 -28.18 1.39 -14.21
C GLU A 23 -27.23 1.89 -15.30
N ALA A 24 -25.94 2.03 -14.98
CA ALA A 24 -24.94 2.60 -15.92
C ALA A 24 -24.58 1.67 -17.09
N ALA A 25 -25.01 0.40 -17.11
CA ALA A 25 -24.78 -0.58 -18.18
C ALA A 25 -23.31 -0.73 -18.65
N THR A 26 -22.34 -0.21 -17.91
CA THR A 26 -20.90 -0.23 -18.24
C THR A 26 -20.27 -1.51 -17.66
N ALA A 27 -20.21 -2.55 -18.47
CA ALA A 27 -19.62 -3.82 -18.06
C ALA A 27 -18.11 -3.64 -17.70
N GLY A 28 -17.78 -3.86 -16.42
CA GLY A 28 -16.39 -3.92 -15.94
C GLY A 28 -15.72 -2.56 -15.70
N ALA A 29 -16.39 -1.42 -15.93
CA ALA A 29 -15.91 -0.10 -15.58
C ALA A 29 -16.76 0.54 -14.47
N ALA A 30 -16.13 1.35 -13.62
CA ALA A 30 -16.84 2.11 -12.60
C ALA A 30 -17.68 3.22 -13.23
N CYS A 31 -18.96 3.32 -12.86
CA CYS A 31 -19.79 4.47 -13.22
C CYS A 31 -19.26 5.77 -12.59
N THR A 32 -19.73 6.91 -13.06
CA THR A 32 -19.27 8.23 -12.60
C THR A 32 -19.41 8.41 -11.09
N ASP A 33 -20.52 7.95 -10.52
CA ASP A 33 -20.78 8.07 -9.08
C ASP A 33 -19.87 7.17 -8.25
N LEU A 34 -19.63 5.93 -8.70
CA LEU A 34 -18.70 5.01 -8.06
C LEU A 34 -17.27 5.57 -8.13
N ALA A 35 -16.83 6.05 -9.28
CA ALA A 35 -15.52 6.67 -9.47
C ALA A 35 -15.35 7.94 -8.60
N TYR A 36 -16.39 8.73 -8.44
CA TYR A 36 -16.40 9.88 -7.54
C TYR A 36 -16.31 9.45 -6.08
N ALA A 37 -17.12 8.46 -5.67
CA ALA A 37 -17.14 7.96 -4.30
C ALA A 37 -15.77 7.42 -3.87
N ILE A 38 -15.09 6.64 -4.71
CA ILE A 38 -13.74 6.11 -4.44
C ILE A 38 -12.78 7.27 -4.12
N ARG A 39 -12.75 8.29 -4.99
CA ARG A 39 -11.88 9.46 -4.77
C ARG A 39 -12.19 10.18 -3.47
N ARG A 40 -13.46 10.31 -3.10
CA ARG A 40 -13.88 10.96 -1.85
C ARG A 40 -13.53 10.14 -0.63
N LEU A 41 -13.71 8.82 -0.67
CA LEU A 41 -13.37 7.92 0.42
C LEU A 41 -11.86 7.90 0.67
N VAL A 42 -11.05 7.72 -0.37
CA VAL A 42 -9.59 7.73 -0.25
C VAL A 42 -9.10 9.06 0.34
N ARG A 43 -9.49 10.21 -0.23
CA ARG A 43 -9.12 11.53 0.31
C ARG A 43 -9.62 11.74 1.75
N GLY A 44 -10.78 11.19 2.08
CA GLY A 44 -11.37 11.28 3.42
C GLY A 44 -10.54 10.58 4.49
N LEU A 45 -9.70 9.60 4.12
CA LEU A 45 -8.78 8.94 5.04
C LEU A 45 -7.66 9.86 5.56
N ALA A 46 -7.35 10.94 4.85
CA ALA A 46 -6.47 12.01 5.34
C ALA A 46 -7.22 13.07 6.19
N SER A 47 -8.40 12.76 6.71
CA SER A 47 -9.13 13.68 7.60
C SER A 47 -8.40 13.88 8.93
N PRO A 48 -8.38 15.10 9.51
CA PRO A 48 -7.84 15.32 10.85
C PRO A 48 -8.69 14.69 11.97
N ARG A 49 -9.90 14.18 11.65
CA ARG A 49 -10.85 13.61 12.61
C ARG A 49 -10.80 12.08 12.59
N ASP A 50 -10.43 11.44 13.70
CA ASP A 50 -10.35 9.98 13.83
C ASP A 50 -11.66 9.27 13.45
N GLY A 51 -12.79 9.75 13.95
CA GLY A 51 -14.08 9.16 13.62
C GLY A 51 -14.44 9.24 12.13
N ALA A 52 -13.95 10.26 11.41
CA ALA A 52 -14.13 10.34 9.96
C ALA A 52 -13.25 9.31 9.25
N ARG A 53 -11.96 9.20 9.63
CA ARG A 53 -11.05 8.17 9.08
C ARG A 53 -11.62 6.76 9.24
N GLN A 54 -12.15 6.44 10.42
CA GLN A 54 -12.79 5.15 10.68
C GLN A 54 -13.98 4.89 9.75
N GLY A 55 -14.87 5.89 9.60
CA GLY A 55 -16.03 5.78 8.71
C GLY A 55 -15.65 5.62 7.24
N PHE A 56 -14.71 6.43 6.75
CA PHE A 56 -14.22 6.34 5.38
C PHE A 56 -13.48 5.01 5.13
N GLY A 57 -12.71 4.53 6.12
CA GLY A 57 -12.03 3.24 6.04
C GLY A 57 -13.00 2.06 5.93
N ALA A 58 -14.02 2.02 6.78
CA ALA A 58 -15.06 0.99 6.70
C ALA A 58 -15.79 1.02 5.35
N ALA A 59 -16.19 2.19 4.89
CA ALA A 59 -16.86 2.33 3.59
C ALA A 59 -15.95 1.91 2.42
N LEU A 60 -14.64 2.20 2.47
CA LEU A 60 -13.68 1.78 1.44
C LEU A 60 -13.49 0.26 1.43
N VAL A 61 -13.46 -0.40 2.60
CA VAL A 61 -13.41 -1.87 2.69
C VAL A 61 -14.63 -2.47 2.00
N GLU A 62 -15.85 -2.02 2.36
CA GLU A 62 -17.07 -2.52 1.76
C GLU A 62 -17.15 -2.27 0.25
N LEU A 63 -16.69 -1.10 -0.19
CA LEU A 63 -16.64 -0.78 -1.61
C LEU A 63 -15.68 -1.71 -2.37
N LEU A 64 -14.51 -2.00 -1.85
CA LEU A 64 -13.56 -2.96 -2.41
C LEU A 64 -14.15 -4.38 -2.50
N VAL A 65 -14.95 -4.80 -1.53
CA VAL A 65 -15.61 -6.11 -1.51
C VAL A 65 -16.76 -6.17 -2.50
N THR A 66 -17.57 -5.12 -2.55
CA THR A 66 -18.82 -5.07 -3.33
C THR A 66 -18.58 -4.91 -4.83
N PHE A 67 -17.53 -4.16 -5.23
CA PHE A 67 -17.26 -3.84 -6.63
C PHE A 67 -15.93 -4.42 -7.12
N PRO A 68 -15.76 -5.76 -7.11
CA PRO A 68 -14.47 -6.39 -7.39
C PRO A 68 -13.97 -6.23 -8.82
N LYS A 69 -14.86 -6.00 -9.77
CA LYS A 69 -14.53 -5.85 -11.19
C LYS A 69 -14.23 -4.40 -11.55
N GLU A 70 -14.98 -3.47 -10.97
CA GLU A 70 -14.94 -2.04 -11.25
C GLU A 70 -13.85 -1.32 -10.47
N VAL A 71 -13.52 -1.85 -9.27
CA VAL A 71 -12.54 -1.25 -8.33
C VAL A 71 -11.42 -2.22 -8.05
N THR A 72 -10.26 -1.96 -8.61
CA THR A 72 -9.06 -2.78 -8.38
C THR A 72 -8.26 -2.25 -7.18
N VAL A 73 -7.54 -3.14 -6.51
CA VAL A 73 -6.60 -2.77 -5.44
C VAL A 73 -5.54 -1.80 -5.98
N GLU A 74 -5.06 -2.05 -7.19
CA GLU A 74 -4.05 -1.22 -7.84
C GLU A 74 -4.55 0.22 -8.06
N SER A 75 -5.79 0.39 -8.56
CA SER A 75 -6.39 1.71 -8.77
C SER A 75 -6.54 2.50 -7.47
N VAL A 76 -6.87 1.84 -6.36
CA VAL A 76 -6.99 2.49 -5.04
C VAL A 76 -5.63 2.93 -4.52
N LEU A 77 -4.58 2.09 -4.65
CA LEU A 77 -3.23 2.46 -4.24
C LEU A 77 -2.65 3.61 -5.09
N THR A 78 -2.91 3.59 -6.40
CA THR A 78 -2.48 4.68 -7.29
C THR A 78 -3.20 5.99 -6.93
N LEU A 79 -4.50 5.94 -6.68
CA LEU A 79 -5.26 7.11 -6.25
C LEU A 79 -4.79 7.65 -4.90
N MET A 80 -4.37 6.78 -3.96
CA MET A 80 -3.75 7.17 -2.71
C MET A 80 -2.45 7.94 -2.95
N GLU A 81 -1.56 7.40 -3.77
CA GLU A 81 -0.26 8.04 -4.08
C GLU A 81 -0.45 9.41 -4.73
N GLU A 82 -1.38 9.53 -5.68
CA GLU A 82 -1.71 10.78 -6.35
C GLU A 82 -2.34 11.82 -5.41
N SER A 83 -3.24 11.36 -4.51
CA SER A 83 -4.02 12.25 -3.65
C SER A 83 -3.30 12.66 -2.38
N MET A 84 -2.31 11.90 -1.93
CA MET A 84 -1.62 12.05 -0.64
C MET A 84 -0.11 12.18 -0.83
N GLN A 85 0.31 12.97 -1.81
CA GLN A 85 1.71 13.29 -2.03
C GLN A 85 2.25 14.14 -0.88
N LEU A 86 3.41 13.74 -0.34
CA LEU A 86 4.11 14.53 0.68
C LEU A 86 4.97 15.58 -0.01
N GLN A 87 4.71 16.84 0.29
CA GLN A 87 5.48 17.98 -0.22
C GLN A 87 6.34 18.57 0.90
N GLY A 88 7.55 19.00 0.57
CA GLY A 88 8.47 19.57 1.55
C GLY A 88 7.98 20.87 2.22
N SER A 89 6.99 21.54 1.60
CA SER A 89 6.35 22.75 2.12
C SER A 89 5.17 22.48 3.08
N MET A 90 4.77 21.22 3.25
CA MET A 90 3.64 20.87 4.13
C MET A 90 3.94 21.17 5.59
N LYS A 91 2.93 21.70 6.29
CA LYS A 91 3.00 21.87 7.74
C LYS A 91 2.86 20.51 8.43
N GLY A 92 3.45 20.38 9.63
CA GLY A 92 3.44 19.12 10.38
C GLY A 92 2.08 18.45 10.55
N PRO A 93 0.97 19.19 10.84
CA PRO A 93 -0.37 18.60 10.89
C PRO A 93 -0.86 18.06 9.53
N GLU A 94 -0.58 18.75 8.43
CA GLU A 94 -0.96 18.32 7.09
C GLU A 94 -0.21 17.04 6.70
N GLU A 95 1.12 17.02 6.90
CA GLU A 95 1.95 15.84 6.68
C GLU A 95 1.45 14.64 7.49
N ARG A 96 1.13 14.87 8.77
CA ARG A 96 0.56 13.84 9.65
C ARG A 96 -0.73 13.26 9.08
N ASP A 97 -1.66 14.09 8.65
CA ASP A 97 -2.95 13.67 8.15
C ASP A 97 -2.82 12.90 6.83
N MET A 98 -1.89 13.30 5.95
CA MET A 98 -1.56 12.55 4.74
C MET A 98 -0.97 11.17 5.06
N LEU A 99 -0.04 11.09 6.01
CA LEU A 99 0.56 9.82 6.43
C LEU A 99 -0.49 8.88 7.05
N PHE A 100 -1.40 9.38 7.88
CA PHE A 100 -2.53 8.58 8.36
C PHE A 100 -3.41 8.08 7.21
N GLY A 101 -3.72 8.94 6.24
CA GLY A 101 -4.50 8.56 5.07
C GLY A 101 -3.87 7.40 4.31
N ARG A 102 -2.56 7.44 4.08
CA ARG A 102 -1.80 6.38 3.42
C ARG A 102 -1.87 5.06 4.20
N VAL A 103 -1.60 5.10 5.50
CA VAL A 103 -1.66 3.91 6.37
C VAL A 103 -3.08 3.33 6.43
N PHE A 104 -4.11 4.15 6.54
CA PHE A 104 -5.51 3.68 6.56
C PHE A 104 -5.98 3.15 5.19
N THR A 105 -5.46 3.67 4.08
CA THR A 105 -5.73 3.10 2.75
C THR A 105 -5.13 1.69 2.65
N CYS A 106 -3.88 1.50 3.07
CA CYS A 106 -3.26 0.18 3.14
C CYS A 106 -4.08 -0.78 4.02
N ALA A 107 -4.52 -0.31 5.20
CA ALA A 107 -5.36 -1.10 6.10
C ALA A 107 -6.69 -1.51 5.44
N ALA A 108 -7.36 -0.61 4.71
CA ALA A 108 -8.61 -0.92 4.02
C ALA A 108 -8.39 -1.99 2.93
N VAL A 109 -7.32 -1.88 2.15
CA VAL A 109 -6.96 -2.89 1.14
C VAL A 109 -6.72 -4.26 1.79
N ILE A 110 -5.94 -4.31 2.86
CA ILE A 110 -5.63 -5.55 3.58
C ILE A 110 -6.90 -6.18 4.15
N ARG A 111 -7.74 -5.38 4.84
CA ARG A 111 -8.98 -5.84 5.49
C ARG A 111 -10.07 -6.24 4.50
N SER A 112 -10.05 -5.75 3.27
CA SER A 112 -10.97 -6.18 2.22
C SER A 112 -10.74 -7.63 1.76
N ALA A 113 -9.63 -8.25 2.16
CA ALA A 113 -9.19 -9.58 1.74
C ALA A 113 -9.05 -9.77 0.21
N ARG A 114 -9.07 -8.69 -0.57
CA ARG A 114 -9.00 -8.72 -2.03
C ARG A 114 -7.69 -9.30 -2.56
N LEU A 115 -6.60 -9.20 -1.80
CA LEU A 115 -5.32 -9.81 -2.17
C LEU A 115 -5.42 -11.32 -2.35
N ALA A 116 -6.24 -12.00 -1.53
CA ALA A 116 -6.42 -13.46 -1.60
C ALA A 116 -7.09 -13.92 -2.90
N THR A 117 -7.86 -13.06 -3.56
CA THR A 117 -8.59 -13.38 -4.80
C THR A 117 -7.75 -13.18 -6.07
N LEU A 118 -6.55 -12.63 -5.95
CA LEU A 118 -5.67 -12.33 -7.07
C LEU A 118 -4.77 -13.53 -7.41
N ALA A 119 -4.39 -13.64 -8.69
CA ALA A 119 -3.36 -14.59 -9.11
C ALA A 119 -2.00 -14.26 -8.46
N ALA A 120 -1.11 -15.24 -8.33
CA ALA A 120 0.13 -15.14 -7.56
C ALA A 120 1.02 -13.94 -7.96
N LYS A 121 1.26 -13.75 -9.26
CA LYS A 121 2.16 -12.68 -9.75
C LYS A 121 1.64 -11.26 -9.45
N PRO A 122 0.41 -10.84 -9.81
CA PRO A 122 -0.09 -9.52 -9.45
C PRO A 122 -0.25 -9.34 -7.92
N ARG A 123 -0.60 -10.41 -7.19
CA ARG A 123 -0.65 -10.40 -5.74
C ARG A 123 0.69 -10.07 -5.11
N ALA A 124 1.78 -10.73 -5.56
CA ALA A 124 3.12 -10.49 -5.06
C ALA A 124 3.54 -9.02 -5.22
N ALA A 125 3.33 -8.44 -6.40
CA ALA A 125 3.64 -7.04 -6.67
C ALA A 125 2.84 -6.06 -5.77
N LEU A 126 1.57 -6.35 -5.52
CA LEU A 126 0.73 -5.51 -4.65
C LEU A 126 1.10 -5.66 -3.17
N VAL A 127 1.45 -6.86 -2.71
CA VAL A 127 1.97 -7.09 -1.35
C VAL A 127 3.28 -6.34 -1.15
N GLU A 128 4.20 -6.40 -2.10
CA GLU A 128 5.45 -5.64 -2.06
C GLU A 128 5.21 -4.14 -1.99
N ARG A 129 4.29 -3.60 -2.80
CA ARG A 129 3.91 -2.19 -2.80
C ARG A 129 3.33 -1.77 -1.45
N LEU A 130 2.43 -2.58 -0.86
CA LEU A 130 1.86 -2.33 0.46
C LEU A 130 2.91 -2.33 1.57
N VAL A 131 3.82 -3.30 1.56
CA VAL A 131 4.91 -3.38 2.54
C VAL A 131 5.83 -2.16 2.42
N LYS A 132 6.26 -1.80 1.21
CA LYS A 132 7.08 -0.60 0.98
C LYS A 132 6.40 0.67 1.48
N GLU A 133 5.12 0.82 1.20
CA GLU A 133 4.33 1.97 1.64
C GLU A 133 4.21 2.06 3.16
N LEU A 134 3.89 0.95 3.82
CA LEU A 134 3.80 0.90 5.28
C LEU A 134 5.17 1.19 5.92
N LEU A 135 6.25 0.56 5.46
CA LEU A 135 7.60 0.82 5.96
C LEU A 135 8.04 2.28 5.76
N PHE A 136 7.70 2.88 4.62
CA PHE A 136 7.92 4.29 4.38
C PHE A 136 7.22 5.17 5.43
N CYS A 137 5.93 4.92 5.69
CA CYS A 137 5.17 5.68 6.69
C CYS A 137 5.74 5.49 8.11
N LEU A 138 6.10 4.25 8.50
CA LEU A 138 6.69 3.94 9.80
C LEU A 138 8.04 4.66 10.01
N GLY A 139 8.86 4.75 8.97
CA GLY A 139 10.15 5.45 9.01
C GLY A 139 10.03 6.96 9.11
N LYS A 140 8.88 7.55 8.73
CA LYS A 140 8.68 9.00 8.76
C LYS A 140 8.36 9.54 10.14
N LYS A 141 7.53 8.87 10.92
CA LYS A 141 7.04 9.38 12.22
C LYS A 141 6.85 8.25 13.23
N THR A 142 7.37 8.44 14.43
CA THR A 142 7.30 7.45 15.52
C THR A 142 5.87 7.12 15.94
N PHE A 143 4.95 8.07 15.91
CA PHE A 143 3.56 7.83 16.28
C PHE A 143 2.80 6.90 15.32
N LEU A 144 3.35 6.61 14.14
CA LEU A 144 2.78 5.63 13.20
C LEU A 144 3.30 4.22 13.41
N GLN A 145 4.37 4.04 14.20
CA GLN A 145 5.04 2.74 14.34
C GLN A 145 4.11 1.67 14.89
N GLU A 146 3.37 1.97 15.96
CA GLU A 146 2.41 1.02 16.53
C GLU A 146 1.31 0.65 15.53
N LEU A 147 0.63 1.64 14.97
CA LEU A 147 -0.44 1.43 14.00
C LEU A 147 0.02 0.67 12.76
N GLY A 148 1.13 1.10 12.16
CA GLY A 148 1.65 0.47 10.95
C GLY A 148 2.14 -0.96 11.22
N THR A 149 2.73 -1.23 12.40
CA THR A 149 3.13 -2.59 12.80
C THR A 149 1.91 -3.50 12.94
N VAL A 150 0.82 -3.02 13.55
CA VAL A 150 -0.43 -3.78 13.64
C VAL A 150 -0.95 -4.16 12.25
N ILE A 151 -0.96 -3.20 11.31
CA ILE A 151 -1.43 -3.43 9.94
C ILE A 151 -0.50 -4.38 9.18
N LEU A 152 0.81 -4.29 9.36
CA LEU A 152 1.76 -5.26 8.80
C LEU A 152 1.49 -6.67 9.36
N CYS A 153 1.22 -6.80 10.66
CA CYS A 153 0.84 -8.07 11.27
C CYS A 153 -0.49 -8.60 10.71
N GLU A 154 -1.48 -7.73 10.43
CA GLU A 154 -2.72 -8.12 9.77
C GLU A 154 -2.45 -8.68 8.36
N LEU A 155 -1.58 -8.03 7.59
CA LEU A 155 -1.15 -8.51 6.27
C LEU A 155 -0.47 -9.88 6.38
N LEU A 156 0.47 -10.05 7.31
CA LEU A 156 1.22 -11.29 7.52
C LEU A 156 0.34 -12.48 7.96
N ARG A 157 -0.77 -12.21 8.66
CA ARG A 157 -1.74 -13.25 9.02
C ARG A 157 -2.58 -13.76 7.84
N GLN A 158 -2.60 -13.05 6.73
CA GLN A 158 -3.25 -13.54 5.52
C GLN A 158 -2.35 -14.60 4.86
N ARG A 159 -2.81 -15.85 4.75
CA ARG A 159 -2.04 -16.99 4.19
C ARG A 159 -1.28 -16.67 2.90
N PRO A 160 -1.88 -15.97 1.92
CA PRO A 160 -1.18 -15.64 0.69
C PRO A 160 0.07 -14.74 0.87
N ALA A 161 0.08 -13.90 1.90
CA ALA A 161 1.24 -13.04 2.18
C ALA A 161 2.38 -13.83 2.83
N VAL A 162 2.05 -14.76 3.74
CA VAL A 162 3.05 -15.65 4.37
C VAL A 162 3.71 -16.55 3.33
N GLU A 163 2.95 -17.11 2.39
CA GLU A 163 3.48 -17.93 1.30
C GLU A 163 4.46 -17.14 0.44
N LEU A 164 4.10 -15.93 0.03
CA LEU A 164 4.95 -15.04 -0.77
C LEU A 164 6.23 -14.62 -0.05
N LEU A 165 6.14 -14.34 1.25
CA LEU A 165 7.32 -14.02 2.06
C LEU A 165 8.23 -15.23 2.22
N ALA A 166 7.67 -16.42 2.42
CA ALA A 166 8.43 -17.66 2.50
C ALA A 166 9.13 -17.99 1.17
N GLU A 167 8.51 -17.70 0.04
CA GLU A 167 9.12 -17.83 -1.30
C GLU A 167 10.23 -16.80 -1.50
N ALA A 168 10.01 -15.53 -1.13
CA ALA A 168 11.02 -14.48 -1.24
C ALA A 168 12.25 -14.76 -0.36
N VAL A 169 12.05 -15.26 0.85
CA VAL A 169 13.14 -15.66 1.76
C VAL A 169 13.92 -16.84 1.18
N ARG A 170 13.25 -17.84 0.62
CA ARG A 170 13.90 -18.98 -0.05
C ARG A 170 14.72 -18.52 -1.24
N ALA A 171 14.15 -17.71 -2.13
CA ALA A 171 14.83 -17.17 -3.29
C ALA A 171 16.01 -16.25 -2.94
N GLY A 172 15.93 -15.53 -1.82
CA GLY A 172 17.05 -14.72 -1.29
C GLY A 172 18.18 -15.57 -0.71
N HIS A 173 17.85 -16.73 -0.16
CA HIS A 173 18.85 -17.67 0.40
C HIS A 173 19.60 -18.44 -0.69
N GLU A 174 18.94 -18.68 -1.84
CA GLU A 174 19.54 -19.33 -3.01
C GLU A 174 20.48 -18.39 -3.78
N ARG A 175 20.31 -17.06 -3.66
CA ARG A 175 21.29 -16.07 -4.08
C ARG A 175 22.25 -15.84 -2.92
N GLY A 176 23.29 -16.70 -2.84
CA GLY A 176 24.39 -16.51 -1.89
C GLY A 176 25.03 -15.13 -2.06
N PRO A 177 25.81 -14.65 -1.05
CA PRO A 177 26.50 -13.39 -1.16
C PRO A 177 27.35 -13.40 -2.43
N ASP A 178 27.17 -12.37 -3.28
CA ASP A 178 28.05 -12.12 -4.40
C ASP A 178 29.48 -12.13 -3.83
N ARG A 179 30.26 -13.13 -4.23
CA ARG A 179 31.68 -13.13 -3.98
C ARG A 179 32.21 -12.03 -4.89
N ASP A 180 32.55 -10.91 -4.29
CA ASP A 180 33.43 -9.94 -4.92
C ASP A 180 34.68 -10.72 -5.29
N GLU A 181 34.85 -11.02 -6.58
CA GLU A 181 36.14 -11.49 -7.13
C GLU A 181 37.08 -10.30 -7.00
N ASP A 182 37.81 -10.26 -5.87
CA ASP A 182 38.95 -9.39 -5.72
C ASP A 182 39.94 -9.72 -6.83
N ASP A 183 39.99 -8.84 -7.81
CA ASP A 183 40.94 -8.80 -8.90
C ASP A 183 42.35 -8.61 -8.32
N GLU A 184 43.03 -9.71 -8.03
CA GLU A 184 44.47 -9.70 -7.75
C GLU A 184 45.20 -9.28 -9.00
N GLY A 185 45.28 -7.96 -9.26
CA GLY A 185 46.13 -7.33 -10.23
C GLY A 185 47.61 -7.54 -9.88
N GLY A 186 48.22 -8.57 -10.45
CA GLY A 186 49.66 -8.79 -10.37
C GLY A 186 50.45 -7.59 -10.88
N VAL A 187 51.22 -6.96 -10.02
CA VAL A 187 52.23 -5.97 -10.36
C VAL A 187 53.57 -6.68 -10.53
N GLY A 188 53.84 -7.05 -11.74
CA GLY A 188 55.22 -7.36 -12.19
C GLY A 188 55.88 -6.08 -12.68
N GLY A 189 56.80 -5.52 -11.92
CA GLY A 189 57.63 -4.39 -12.31
C GLY A 189 59.10 -4.63 -11.91
N GLY A 190 59.82 -5.31 -12.77
CA GLY A 190 61.29 -5.32 -12.69
C GLY A 190 61.82 -3.94 -13.07
N GLY A 191 62.60 -3.32 -12.21
CA GLY A 191 63.34 -2.12 -12.44
C GLY A 191 64.81 -2.37 -12.13
N ASP A 192 65.61 -2.51 -13.18
CA ASP A 192 67.05 -2.56 -13.09
C ASP A 192 67.60 -1.28 -12.49
N VAL A 193 68.43 -1.42 -11.49
CA VAL A 193 69.23 -0.31 -10.92
C VAL A 193 70.60 -0.37 -11.49
N GLU A 194 70.92 0.52 -12.44
CA GLU A 194 72.25 0.73 -12.96
C GLU A 194 73.03 1.63 -12.01
N VAL A 195 74.10 1.05 -11.50
CA VAL A 195 75.07 1.79 -10.64
C VAL A 195 76.13 2.37 -11.57
N VAL A 196 76.32 3.70 -11.59
CA VAL A 196 77.47 4.33 -12.17
C VAL A 196 78.22 5.16 -11.09
N ALA A 197 79.48 4.96 -11.08
CA ALA A 197 80.61 5.42 -10.26
C ALA A 197 80.49 6.77 -9.61
#